data_eaacb659f4c80d9d2999fb4eb3eeeff8
#
_entry.id   eaacb659f4c80d9d2999fb4eb3eeeff8
#
_cell.length_a   1.000
_cell.length_b   1.000
_cell.length_c   1.000
_cell.angle_alpha   90.00
_cell.angle_beta   90.00
_cell.angle_gamma   90.00
#
_symmetry.space_group_name_H-M   'P 1'
#
loop_
_entity.id
_entity.type
_entity.pdbx_description
1 polymer ?
#
loop_
_entity_poly.entity_id
_entity_poly.type
_entity_poly.pdbx_seq_one_letter_code
_entity_poly.pdbx_strand_id
1 'polypeptide(L)'
;MNFSSKSNESSKKVVLGVSLVVFAVFFIYPLFFVVVNSFRPNADIIIKPTGLPVKMFLGNYVQAWKEMQFPRVFLNTLMVTVLGTGGIIITSAMCAYGLVRSEWKIASVLYAFFAFSLVIPFQIIMVPIGVLAADLHLMSVPGLIPMYWGLGCPTAIFMFHGFIKSVPKELEESAAIDGAEKFYIFFRIVLPLIKTIIATVAVIDALWIWNDFLLPLIVAKQGTIQLAQMRFNGQFMKDYGPMCASLTISSIPIIAFYLALQKYIIKGIAAGAVKG
;
A
#
# COMPACT_ATOMS: atom_id res chain seq x y z
N MET A 1 9.67 -33.02 -40.81
CA MET A 1 9.79 -33.40 -39.42
C MET A 1 9.41 -32.27 -38.45
N ASN A 2 8.16 -31.75 -38.48
CA ASN A 2 7.79 -30.54 -37.70
C ASN A 2 6.39 -30.61 -37.02
N PHE A 3 5.74 -31.80 -37.03
CA PHE A 3 4.41 -31.96 -36.40
C PHE A 3 4.46 -32.26 -34.89
N SER A 4 5.50 -32.92 -34.40
CA SER A 4 5.68 -33.31 -32.99
C SER A 4 5.98 -32.11 -32.07
N SER A 5 6.71 -31.10 -32.56
CA SER A 5 7.08 -29.93 -31.77
C SER A 5 5.88 -28.99 -31.53
N LYS A 6 5.00 -28.81 -32.54
CA LYS A 6 3.78 -27.98 -32.41
C LYS A 6 2.74 -28.59 -31.46
N SER A 7 2.60 -29.92 -31.44
CA SER A 7 1.71 -30.63 -30.51
C SER A 7 2.16 -30.47 -29.06
N ASN A 8 3.46 -30.54 -28.80
CA ASN A 8 4.02 -30.38 -27.47
C ASN A 8 3.93 -28.93 -26.94
N GLU A 9 4.08 -27.94 -27.81
CA GLU A 9 3.85 -26.53 -27.44
C GLU A 9 2.37 -26.22 -27.13
N SER A 10 1.44 -26.80 -27.91
CA SER A 10 0.01 -26.65 -27.65
C SER A 10 -0.40 -27.26 -26.32
N SER A 11 0.08 -28.46 -26.00
CA SER A 11 -0.18 -29.14 -24.72
C SER A 11 0.40 -28.36 -23.53
N LYS A 12 1.60 -27.80 -23.65
CA LYS A 12 2.20 -26.93 -22.62
C LYS A 12 1.39 -25.66 -22.37
N LYS A 13 0.89 -25.01 -23.44
CA LYS A 13 0.02 -23.81 -23.31
C LYS A 13 -1.31 -24.16 -22.63
N VAL A 14 -1.91 -25.30 -22.93
CA VAL A 14 -3.15 -25.75 -22.29
C VAL A 14 -2.90 -26.04 -20.80
N VAL A 15 -1.85 -26.78 -20.46
CA VAL A 15 -1.50 -27.06 -19.06
C VAL A 15 -1.22 -25.77 -18.29
N LEU A 16 -0.48 -24.83 -18.87
CA LEU A 16 -0.23 -23.52 -18.25
C LEU A 16 -1.54 -22.75 -18.06
N GLY A 17 -2.42 -22.74 -19.07
CA GLY A 17 -3.73 -22.07 -18.99
C GLY A 17 -4.60 -22.65 -17.87
N VAL A 18 -4.70 -23.98 -17.79
CA VAL A 18 -5.45 -24.66 -16.71
C VAL A 18 -4.86 -24.34 -15.35
N SER A 19 -3.54 -24.40 -15.21
CA SER A 19 -2.86 -24.06 -13.94
C SER A 19 -3.16 -22.61 -13.52
N LEU A 20 -3.10 -21.65 -14.44
CA LEU A 20 -3.43 -20.24 -14.16
C LEU A 20 -4.89 -20.08 -13.70
N VAL A 21 -5.84 -20.77 -14.33
CA VAL A 21 -7.25 -20.74 -13.91
C VAL A 21 -7.42 -21.33 -12.49
N VAL A 22 -6.78 -22.46 -12.20
CA VAL A 22 -6.83 -23.07 -10.86
C VAL A 22 -6.27 -22.11 -9.80
N PHE A 23 -5.12 -21.51 -10.06
CA PHE A 23 -4.55 -20.50 -9.15
C PHE A 23 -5.47 -19.29 -9.01
N ALA A 24 -6.03 -18.78 -10.10
CA ALA A 24 -6.96 -17.63 -10.05
C ALA A 24 -8.18 -17.96 -9.18
N VAL A 25 -8.80 -19.13 -9.34
CA VAL A 25 -9.94 -19.56 -8.52
C VAL A 25 -9.53 -19.66 -7.04
N PHE A 26 -8.37 -20.26 -6.76
CA PHE A 26 -7.86 -20.40 -5.39
C PHE A 26 -7.66 -19.05 -4.69
N PHE A 27 -7.08 -18.05 -5.38
CA PHE A 27 -6.86 -16.70 -4.83
C PHE A 27 -8.13 -15.86 -4.74
N ILE A 28 -9.10 -16.05 -5.65
CA ILE A 28 -10.38 -15.33 -5.64
C ILE A 28 -11.33 -15.90 -4.58
N TYR A 29 -11.23 -17.20 -4.26
CA TYR A 29 -12.15 -17.87 -3.34
C TYR A 29 -12.30 -17.19 -1.97
N PRO A 30 -11.24 -16.75 -1.26
CA PRO A 30 -11.40 -16.07 0.02
C PRO A 30 -12.18 -14.74 -0.11
N LEU A 31 -11.96 -13.99 -1.19
CA LEU A 31 -12.69 -12.75 -1.45
C LEU A 31 -14.16 -13.03 -1.75
N PHE A 32 -14.43 -14.02 -2.58
CA PHE A 32 -15.78 -14.50 -2.86
C PHE A 32 -16.48 -14.93 -1.58
N PHE A 33 -15.81 -15.67 -0.70
CA PHE A 33 -16.32 -16.11 0.59
C PHE A 33 -16.73 -14.93 1.48
N VAL A 34 -15.91 -13.89 1.58
CA VAL A 34 -16.21 -12.68 2.35
C VAL A 34 -17.43 -11.96 1.76
N VAL A 35 -17.45 -11.74 0.44
CA VAL A 35 -18.56 -11.05 -0.22
C VAL A 35 -19.88 -11.82 -0.09
N VAL A 36 -19.87 -13.13 -0.27
CA VAL A 36 -21.07 -13.98 -0.13
C VAL A 36 -21.61 -13.93 1.30
N ASN A 37 -20.73 -14.07 2.29
CA ASN A 37 -21.16 -14.07 3.70
C ASN A 37 -21.60 -12.68 4.19
N SER A 38 -21.17 -11.59 3.55
CA SER A 38 -21.66 -10.25 3.87
C SER A 38 -23.17 -10.07 3.64
N PHE A 39 -23.78 -10.90 2.79
CA PHE A 39 -25.23 -10.92 2.50
C PHE A 39 -25.99 -12.00 3.28
N ARG A 40 -25.39 -12.63 4.29
CA ARG A 40 -26.01 -13.72 5.06
C ARG A 40 -26.18 -13.35 6.52
N PRO A 41 -27.31 -13.75 7.16
CA PRO A 41 -27.46 -13.65 8.60
C PRO A 41 -26.35 -14.39 9.35
N ASN A 42 -25.93 -13.88 10.52
CA ASN A 42 -24.86 -14.48 11.30
C ASN A 42 -25.11 -15.96 11.67
N ALA A 43 -26.37 -16.30 12.03
CA ALA A 43 -26.76 -17.67 12.34
C ALA A 43 -26.51 -18.63 11.18
N ASP A 44 -26.86 -18.23 9.95
CA ASP A 44 -26.67 -19.07 8.76
C ASP A 44 -25.18 -19.30 8.44
N ILE A 45 -24.34 -18.29 8.71
CA ILE A 45 -22.90 -18.36 8.52
C ILE A 45 -22.28 -19.38 9.50
N ILE A 46 -22.72 -19.34 10.77
CA ILE A 46 -22.23 -20.26 11.81
C ILE A 46 -22.60 -21.71 11.49
N ILE A 47 -23.85 -21.94 11.06
CA ILE A 47 -24.34 -23.30 10.76
C ILE A 47 -23.68 -23.88 9.50
N LYS A 48 -23.56 -23.07 8.44
CA LYS A 48 -23.01 -23.50 7.15
C LYS A 48 -22.12 -22.40 6.54
N PRO A 49 -20.85 -22.29 6.94
CA PRO A 49 -19.96 -21.19 6.50
C PRO A 49 -19.84 -21.03 4.97
N THR A 50 -19.84 -22.12 4.23
CA THR A 50 -19.70 -22.15 2.76
C THR A 50 -21.03 -22.09 2.00
N GLY A 51 -22.15 -21.87 2.69
CA GLY A 51 -23.47 -21.76 2.06
C GLY A 51 -23.61 -20.51 1.20
N LEU A 52 -24.48 -20.56 0.21
CA LEU A 52 -24.91 -19.38 -0.54
C LEU A 52 -26.11 -18.69 0.16
N PRO A 53 -26.30 -17.38 -0.02
CA PRO A 53 -27.43 -16.67 0.55
C PRO A 53 -28.72 -17.12 -0.11
N VAL A 54 -29.71 -17.53 0.70
CA VAL A 54 -31.07 -17.83 0.21
C VAL A 54 -31.83 -16.54 -0.11
N LYS A 55 -31.58 -15.50 0.70
CA LYS A 55 -32.06 -14.12 0.50
C LYS A 55 -30.92 -13.17 0.82
N MET A 56 -30.80 -12.09 0.06
CA MET A 56 -29.80 -11.07 0.35
C MET A 56 -30.18 -10.30 1.61
N PHE A 57 -29.38 -10.47 2.66
CA PHE A 57 -29.58 -9.78 3.94
C PHE A 57 -28.68 -8.54 4.02
N LEU A 58 -29.25 -7.37 3.69
CA LEU A 58 -28.53 -6.10 3.71
C LEU A 58 -28.33 -5.52 5.11
N GLY A 59 -28.96 -6.11 6.14
CA GLY A 59 -28.83 -5.68 7.54
C GLY A 59 -27.38 -5.59 8.01
N ASN A 60 -26.52 -6.50 7.55
CA ASN A 60 -25.08 -6.50 7.87
C ASN A 60 -24.38 -5.22 7.44
N TYR A 61 -24.70 -4.70 6.28
CA TYR A 61 -24.13 -3.44 5.76
C TYR A 61 -24.61 -2.23 6.56
N VAL A 62 -25.88 -2.21 6.94
CA VAL A 62 -26.43 -1.14 7.77
C VAL A 62 -25.80 -1.16 9.16
N GLN A 63 -25.63 -2.34 9.74
CA GLN A 63 -24.96 -2.52 11.03
C GLN A 63 -23.49 -2.11 10.94
N ALA A 64 -22.73 -2.62 9.96
CA ALA A 64 -21.34 -2.27 9.75
C ALA A 64 -21.15 -0.76 9.57
N TRP A 65 -21.99 -0.11 8.75
CA TRP A 65 -21.94 1.33 8.51
C TRP A 65 -22.13 2.15 9.78
N LYS A 66 -23.15 1.78 10.60
CA LYS A 66 -23.47 2.50 11.83
C LYS A 66 -22.47 2.26 12.95
N GLU A 67 -22.13 1.00 13.24
CA GLU A 67 -21.25 0.66 14.35
C GLU A 67 -19.82 1.11 14.14
N MET A 68 -19.30 1.02 12.92
CA MET A 68 -17.97 1.56 12.60
C MET A 68 -17.97 3.10 12.57
N GLN A 69 -19.12 3.76 12.47
CA GLN A 69 -19.19 5.18 12.08
C GLN A 69 -18.44 5.39 10.75
N PHE A 70 -18.76 4.55 9.75
CA PHE A 70 -17.96 4.36 8.54
C PHE A 70 -17.53 5.68 7.85
N PRO A 71 -18.38 6.71 7.67
CA PRO A 71 -17.95 7.97 7.06
C PRO A 71 -16.78 8.63 7.79
N ARG A 72 -16.79 8.62 9.11
CA ARG A 72 -15.72 9.22 9.92
C ARG A 72 -14.41 8.45 9.81
N VAL A 73 -14.45 7.13 10.00
CA VAL A 73 -13.23 6.31 9.94
C VAL A 73 -12.67 6.24 8.52
N PHE A 74 -13.54 6.29 7.50
CA PHE A 74 -13.15 6.39 6.10
C PHE A 74 -12.38 7.68 5.81
N LEU A 75 -12.94 8.84 6.19
CA LEU A 75 -12.28 10.12 5.98
C LEU A 75 -10.96 10.22 6.73
N ASN A 76 -10.89 9.71 7.95
CA ASN A 76 -9.67 9.64 8.72
C ASN A 76 -8.60 8.79 8.03
N THR A 77 -8.96 7.57 7.60
CA THR A 77 -8.04 6.66 6.91
C THR A 77 -7.61 7.26 5.57
N LEU A 78 -8.54 7.86 4.81
CA LEU A 78 -8.22 8.55 3.56
C LEU A 78 -7.25 9.71 3.78
N MET A 79 -7.50 10.56 4.78
CA MET A 79 -6.62 11.68 5.13
C MET A 79 -5.21 11.18 5.48
N VAL A 80 -5.10 10.18 6.35
CA VAL A 80 -3.82 9.62 6.76
C VAL A 80 -3.09 8.99 5.57
N THR A 81 -3.82 8.26 4.71
CA THR A 81 -3.24 7.61 3.53
C THR A 81 -2.74 8.65 2.53
N VAL A 82 -3.54 9.67 2.19
CA VAL A 82 -3.17 10.69 1.20
C VAL A 82 -2.02 11.55 1.70
N LEU A 83 -2.12 12.07 2.93
CA LEU A 83 -1.08 12.94 3.49
C LEU A 83 0.17 12.16 3.89
N GLY A 84 0.01 10.93 4.39
CA GLY A 84 1.12 10.03 4.68
C GLY A 84 1.92 9.70 3.42
N THR A 85 1.25 9.17 2.40
CA THR A 85 1.88 8.82 1.10
C THR A 85 2.48 10.05 0.42
N GLY A 86 1.76 11.17 0.38
CA GLY A 86 2.25 12.41 -0.23
C GLY A 86 3.52 12.94 0.45
N GLY A 87 3.55 12.94 1.77
CA GLY A 87 4.74 13.33 2.53
C GLY A 87 5.92 12.39 2.32
N ILE A 88 5.70 11.06 2.34
CA ILE A 88 6.74 10.07 2.04
C ILE A 88 7.35 10.34 0.65
N ILE A 89 6.51 10.52 -0.37
CA ILE A 89 6.98 10.75 -1.75
C ILE A 89 7.86 11.99 -1.84
N ILE A 90 7.37 13.13 -1.32
CA ILE A 90 8.08 14.40 -1.45
C ILE A 90 9.41 14.36 -0.69
N THR A 91 9.36 13.99 0.58
CA THR A 91 10.56 13.98 1.44
C THR A 91 11.59 12.96 0.97
N SER A 92 11.15 11.76 0.57
CA SER A 92 12.04 10.70 0.11
C SER A 92 12.64 10.97 -1.26
N ALA A 93 11.87 11.55 -2.21
CA ALA A 93 12.39 11.94 -3.51
C ALA A 93 13.45 13.05 -3.39
N MET A 94 13.20 14.06 -2.54
CA MET A 94 14.18 15.12 -2.26
C MET A 94 15.44 14.57 -1.60
N CYS A 95 15.28 13.70 -0.59
CA CYS A 95 16.40 13.06 0.09
C CYS A 95 17.22 12.22 -0.88
N ALA A 96 16.58 11.34 -1.66
CA ALA A 96 17.22 10.49 -2.64
C ALA A 96 17.94 11.31 -3.72
N TYR A 97 17.36 12.41 -4.18
CA TYR A 97 17.97 13.34 -5.12
C TYR A 97 19.26 13.94 -4.53
N GLY A 98 19.20 14.44 -3.29
CA GLY A 98 20.37 14.95 -2.59
C GLY A 98 21.48 13.90 -2.43
N LEU A 99 21.12 12.66 -2.06
CA LEU A 99 22.07 11.57 -1.89
C LEU A 99 22.74 11.16 -3.21
N VAL A 100 21.98 11.10 -4.31
CA VAL A 100 22.49 10.70 -5.64
C VAL A 100 23.39 11.77 -6.25
N ARG A 101 23.07 13.05 -6.05
CA ARG A 101 23.81 14.19 -6.65
C ARG A 101 24.94 14.71 -5.77
N SER A 102 25.01 14.24 -4.52
CA SER A 102 26.09 14.62 -3.60
C SER A 102 27.40 13.88 -3.96
N GLU A 103 28.48 14.63 -3.98
CA GLU A 103 29.85 14.10 -4.10
C GLU A 103 30.45 13.71 -2.74
N TRP A 104 29.75 13.97 -1.65
CA TRP A 104 30.24 13.69 -0.31
C TRP A 104 30.18 12.21 0.01
N LYS A 105 31.28 11.68 0.56
CA LYS A 105 31.36 10.28 1.00
C LYS A 105 30.25 9.92 2.03
N ILE A 106 29.82 10.89 2.82
CA ILE A 106 28.75 10.70 3.80
C ILE A 106 27.40 10.33 3.14
N ALA A 107 27.15 10.74 1.89
CA ALA A 107 25.92 10.39 1.18
C ALA A 107 25.78 8.87 1.00
N SER A 108 26.86 8.17 0.70
CA SER A 108 26.87 6.71 0.58
C SER A 108 26.63 6.04 1.93
N VAL A 109 27.15 6.60 3.02
CA VAL A 109 26.93 6.08 4.38
C VAL A 109 25.47 6.28 4.78
N LEU A 110 24.90 7.46 4.53
CA LEU A 110 23.49 7.74 4.81
C LEU A 110 22.55 6.83 4.00
N TYR A 111 22.86 6.63 2.72
CA TYR A 111 22.09 5.70 1.90
C TYR A 111 22.14 4.27 2.45
N ALA A 112 23.34 3.79 2.84
CA ALA A 112 23.51 2.49 3.45
C ALA A 112 22.72 2.37 4.78
N PHE A 113 22.67 3.43 5.57
CA PHE A 113 21.87 3.49 6.80
C PHE A 113 20.36 3.34 6.52
N PHE A 114 19.82 4.05 5.51
CA PHE A 114 18.42 3.87 5.10
C PHE A 114 18.18 2.45 4.57
N ALA A 115 19.08 1.90 3.76
CA ALA A 115 18.95 0.53 3.26
C ALA A 115 18.99 -0.51 4.40
N PHE A 116 19.85 -0.31 5.41
CA PHE A 116 19.93 -1.19 6.58
C PHE A 116 18.64 -1.15 7.43
N SER A 117 18.00 0.02 7.55
CA SER A 117 16.76 0.15 8.33
C SER A 117 15.60 -0.68 7.78
N LEU A 118 15.62 -1.07 6.48
CA LEU A 118 14.61 -1.93 5.87
C LEU A 118 14.61 -3.36 6.45
N VAL A 119 15.71 -3.79 7.05
CA VAL A 119 15.84 -5.14 7.63
C VAL A 119 15.21 -5.20 9.02
N ILE A 120 14.97 -4.05 9.66
CA ILE A 120 14.45 -4.00 11.04
C ILE A 120 12.93 -4.23 11.01
N PRO A 121 12.42 -5.34 11.61
CA PRO A 121 11.00 -5.58 11.69
C PRO A 121 10.28 -4.51 12.53
N PHE A 122 9.13 -4.04 12.08
CA PHE A 122 8.32 -3.05 12.81
C PHE A 122 8.01 -3.50 14.24
N GLN A 123 7.77 -4.78 14.47
CA GLN A 123 7.43 -5.35 15.78
C GLN A 123 8.52 -5.10 16.85
N ILE A 124 9.77 -4.96 16.46
CA ILE A 124 10.88 -4.66 17.39
C ILE A 124 10.81 -3.21 17.83
N ILE A 125 10.47 -2.30 16.92
CA ILE A 125 10.47 -0.86 17.17
C ILE A 125 9.11 -0.31 17.61
N MET A 126 8.05 -1.12 17.59
CA MET A 126 6.69 -0.65 17.86
C MET A 126 6.50 -0.05 19.25
N VAL A 127 7.16 -0.61 20.28
CA VAL A 127 7.08 -0.08 21.66
C VAL A 127 7.83 1.26 21.78
N PRO A 128 9.10 1.37 21.37
CA PRO A 128 9.80 2.66 21.29
C PRO A 128 9.04 3.73 20.49
N ILE A 129 8.41 3.36 19.37
CA ILE A 129 7.60 4.28 18.57
C ILE A 129 6.38 4.77 19.34
N GLY A 130 5.73 3.90 20.11
CA GLY A 130 4.61 4.28 20.96
C GLY A 130 5.02 5.30 22.05
N VAL A 131 6.19 5.11 22.67
CA VAL A 131 6.76 6.06 23.66
C VAL A 131 7.06 7.39 22.95
N LEU A 132 7.76 7.36 21.83
CA LEU A 132 8.09 8.56 21.05
C LEU A 132 6.83 9.33 20.64
N ALA A 133 5.78 8.63 20.21
CA ALA A 133 4.50 9.26 19.85
C ALA A 133 3.83 9.94 21.05
N ALA A 134 3.96 9.35 22.26
CA ALA A 134 3.44 9.94 23.48
C ALA A 134 4.24 11.19 23.87
N ASP A 135 5.56 11.14 23.86
CA ASP A 135 6.45 12.26 24.19
C ASP A 135 6.27 13.44 23.25
N LEU A 136 6.03 13.17 21.97
CA LEU A 136 5.77 14.18 20.93
C LEU A 136 4.31 14.65 20.88
N HIS A 137 3.44 14.19 21.78
CA HIS A 137 2.00 14.48 21.78
C HIS A 137 1.27 14.10 20.47
N LEU A 138 1.74 13.04 19.81
CA LEU A 138 1.20 12.53 18.53
C LEU A 138 0.17 11.40 18.71
N MET A 139 -0.32 11.14 19.92
CA MET A 139 -1.28 10.06 20.22
C MET A 139 -2.69 10.37 19.66
N SER A 140 -2.79 10.47 18.34
CA SER A 140 -4.02 10.84 17.62
C SER A 140 -4.00 10.36 16.17
N VAL A 141 -5.18 10.41 15.49
CA VAL A 141 -5.24 10.05 14.06
C VAL A 141 -4.35 10.96 13.18
N PRO A 142 -4.35 12.31 13.33
CA PRO A 142 -3.41 13.16 12.60
C PRO A 142 -1.94 12.88 12.93
N GLY A 143 -1.63 12.47 14.16
CA GLY A 143 -0.28 12.11 14.59
C GLY A 143 0.31 10.90 13.86
N LEU A 144 -0.54 10.05 13.26
CA LEU A 144 -0.08 8.95 12.40
C LEU A 144 0.68 9.46 11.16
N ILE A 145 0.33 10.65 10.65
CA ILE A 145 0.89 11.18 9.40
C ILE A 145 2.43 11.32 9.48
N PRO A 146 2.99 12.10 10.45
CA PRO A 146 4.45 12.21 10.56
C PRO A 146 5.12 10.88 10.95
N MET A 147 4.43 9.99 11.67
CA MET A 147 4.97 8.66 11.99
C MET A 147 5.14 7.82 10.71
N TYR A 148 4.16 7.84 9.80
CA TYR A 148 4.28 7.17 8.50
C TYR A 148 5.39 7.77 7.64
N TRP A 149 5.61 9.09 7.68
CA TRP A 149 6.74 9.68 6.96
C TRP A 149 8.06 9.06 7.40
N GLY A 150 8.30 8.97 8.71
CA GLY A 150 9.51 8.34 9.24
C GLY A 150 9.67 6.87 8.83
N LEU A 151 8.58 6.09 8.93
CA LEU A 151 8.61 4.64 8.67
C LEU A 151 8.64 4.28 7.18
N GLY A 152 8.00 5.09 6.31
CA GLY A 152 7.94 4.83 4.87
C GLY A 152 9.14 5.36 4.10
N CYS A 153 9.79 6.44 4.60
CA CYS A 153 10.93 7.06 3.93
C CYS A 153 12.05 6.10 3.52
N PRO A 154 12.51 5.14 4.35
CA PRO A 154 13.61 4.26 3.96
C PRO A 154 13.33 3.48 2.66
N THR A 155 12.15 2.88 2.54
CA THR A 155 11.74 2.12 1.34
C THR A 155 11.65 3.04 0.12
N ALA A 156 11.00 4.19 0.28
CA ALA A 156 10.84 5.15 -0.79
C ALA A 156 12.18 5.74 -1.25
N ILE A 157 13.08 6.10 -0.31
CA ILE A 157 14.44 6.58 -0.62
C ILE A 157 15.21 5.52 -1.42
N PHE A 158 15.15 4.26 -0.99
CA PHE A 158 15.82 3.17 -1.71
C PHE A 158 15.34 3.07 -3.16
N MET A 159 14.03 3.13 -3.38
CA MET A 159 13.43 3.07 -4.71
C MET A 159 13.78 4.29 -5.56
N PHE A 160 13.63 5.50 -5.02
CA PHE A 160 13.95 6.74 -5.72
C PHE A 160 15.43 6.86 -6.05
N HIS A 161 16.32 6.47 -5.14
CA HIS A 161 17.76 6.51 -5.37
C HIS A 161 18.17 5.71 -6.61
N GLY A 162 17.65 4.47 -6.76
CA GLY A 162 17.93 3.65 -7.92
C GLY A 162 17.46 4.28 -9.24
N PHE A 163 16.29 4.93 -9.22
CA PHE A 163 15.72 5.59 -10.41
C PHE A 163 16.40 6.92 -10.74
N ILE A 164 16.64 7.79 -9.76
CA ILE A 164 17.29 9.09 -9.96
C ILE A 164 18.70 8.91 -10.48
N LYS A 165 19.41 7.87 -10.07
CA LYS A 165 20.74 7.53 -10.59
C LYS A 165 20.75 7.29 -12.10
N SER A 166 19.63 6.91 -12.69
CA SER A 166 19.50 6.69 -14.14
C SER A 166 19.08 7.93 -14.92
N VAL A 167 18.76 9.03 -14.25
CA VAL A 167 18.47 10.31 -14.90
C VAL A 167 19.79 10.98 -15.32
N PRO A 168 19.96 11.31 -16.63
CA PRO A 168 21.16 11.97 -17.11
C PRO A 168 21.42 13.30 -16.40
N LYS A 169 22.66 13.51 -15.93
CA LYS A 169 23.06 14.76 -15.24
C LYS A 169 23.08 15.96 -16.19
N GLU A 170 23.32 15.72 -17.45
CA GLU A 170 23.43 16.73 -18.51
C GLU A 170 22.16 17.59 -18.62
N LEU A 171 20.99 17.03 -18.31
CA LEU A 171 19.73 17.76 -18.29
C LEU A 171 19.69 18.80 -17.15
N GLU A 172 20.27 18.45 -16.01
CA GLU A 172 20.35 19.32 -14.84
C GLU A 172 21.42 20.39 -15.02
N GLU A 173 22.57 20.03 -15.59
CA GLU A 173 23.70 20.92 -15.88
C GLU A 173 23.30 21.97 -16.91
N SER A 174 22.61 21.59 -17.99
CA SER A 174 22.09 22.55 -18.98
C SER A 174 21.16 23.57 -18.35
N ALA A 175 20.23 23.12 -17.51
CA ALA A 175 19.32 24.03 -16.80
C ALA A 175 20.06 24.94 -15.80
N ALA A 176 21.10 24.45 -15.15
CA ALA A 176 21.92 25.25 -14.25
C ALA A 176 22.70 26.34 -15.00
N ILE A 177 23.18 26.07 -16.23
CA ILE A 177 23.82 27.06 -17.11
C ILE A 177 22.80 28.15 -17.49
N ASP A 178 21.54 27.80 -17.71
CA ASP A 178 20.42 28.73 -17.96
C ASP A 178 19.97 29.51 -16.70
N GLY A 179 20.67 29.33 -15.57
CA GLY A 179 20.40 30.06 -14.32
C GLY A 179 19.32 29.42 -13.43
N ALA A 180 18.89 28.20 -13.70
CA ALA A 180 17.90 27.51 -12.86
C ALA A 180 18.47 27.11 -11.50
N GLU A 181 17.75 27.42 -10.43
CA GLU A 181 18.10 27.00 -9.07
C GLU A 181 17.85 25.51 -8.84
N LYS A 182 18.55 24.89 -7.85
CA LYS A 182 18.46 23.46 -7.53
C LYS A 182 17.03 22.99 -7.26
N PHE A 183 16.19 23.77 -6.55
CA PHE A 183 14.79 23.45 -6.31
C PHE A 183 13.97 23.46 -7.59
N TYR A 184 14.19 24.43 -8.48
CA TYR A 184 13.53 24.48 -9.78
C TYR A 184 13.90 23.23 -10.62
N ILE A 185 15.20 22.89 -10.69
CA ILE A 185 15.69 21.71 -11.40
C ILE A 185 15.02 20.44 -10.85
N PHE A 186 14.97 20.27 -9.52
CA PHE A 186 14.32 19.10 -8.91
C PHE A 186 12.84 19.02 -9.27
N PHE A 187 12.05 20.07 -9.04
CA PHE A 187 10.60 20.01 -9.21
C PHE A 187 10.15 20.05 -10.68
N ARG A 188 10.89 20.74 -11.56
CA ARG A 188 10.49 20.95 -12.96
C ARG A 188 11.15 20.01 -13.94
N ILE A 189 12.30 19.44 -13.61
CA ILE A 189 13.05 18.57 -14.51
C ILE A 189 13.08 17.14 -13.95
N VAL A 190 13.65 16.95 -12.76
CA VAL A 190 13.87 15.59 -12.22
C VAL A 190 12.56 14.90 -11.85
N LEU A 191 11.70 15.57 -11.06
CA LEU A 191 10.46 14.99 -10.56
C LEU A 191 9.52 14.49 -11.68
N PRO A 192 9.30 15.23 -12.78
CA PRO A 192 8.53 14.74 -13.92
C PRO A 192 9.15 13.53 -14.64
N LEU A 193 10.48 13.46 -14.70
CA LEU A 193 11.19 12.33 -15.32
C LEU A 193 11.02 11.03 -14.52
N ILE A 194 10.91 11.12 -13.21
CA ILE A 194 10.74 9.96 -12.32
C ILE A 194 9.26 9.64 -12.01
N LYS A 195 8.29 10.19 -12.75
CA LYS A 195 6.84 9.99 -12.48
C LYS A 195 6.41 8.53 -12.39
N THR A 196 7.08 7.64 -13.12
CA THR A 196 6.76 6.20 -13.10
C THR A 196 7.07 5.58 -11.74
N ILE A 197 8.25 5.90 -11.17
CA ILE A 197 8.58 5.39 -9.83
C ILE A 197 7.77 6.10 -8.74
N ILE A 198 7.42 7.38 -8.91
CA ILE A 198 6.50 8.08 -8.00
C ILE A 198 5.17 7.34 -7.91
N ALA A 199 4.59 6.95 -9.04
CA ALA A 199 3.34 6.19 -9.05
C ALA A 199 3.48 4.82 -8.38
N THR A 200 4.63 4.15 -8.54
CA THR A 200 4.91 2.86 -7.90
C THR A 200 4.99 3.02 -6.37
N VAL A 201 5.77 3.98 -5.89
CA VAL A 201 5.88 4.32 -4.46
C VAL A 201 4.53 4.71 -3.89
N ALA A 202 3.76 5.56 -4.60
CA ALA A 202 2.43 5.99 -4.20
C ALA A 202 1.49 4.80 -3.94
N VAL A 203 1.51 3.80 -4.81
CA VAL A 203 0.65 2.62 -4.65
C VAL A 203 1.11 1.74 -3.51
N ILE A 204 2.41 1.48 -3.39
CA ILE A 204 2.97 0.64 -2.33
C ILE A 204 2.65 1.26 -0.96
N ASP A 205 2.94 2.54 -0.78
CA ASP A 205 2.73 3.22 0.50
C ASP A 205 1.25 3.43 0.80
N ALA A 206 0.42 3.77 -0.20
CA ALA A 206 -1.01 3.91 0.02
C ALA A 206 -1.66 2.57 0.41
N LEU A 207 -1.29 1.46 -0.23
CA LEU A 207 -1.75 0.13 0.14
C LEU A 207 -1.29 -0.26 1.54
N TRP A 208 -0.06 0.04 1.88
CA TRP A 208 0.49 -0.23 3.21
C TRP A 208 -0.24 0.57 4.29
N ILE A 209 -0.33 1.90 4.15
CA ILE A 209 -0.99 2.78 5.14
C ILE A 209 -2.48 2.47 5.27
N TRP A 210 -3.17 2.24 4.13
CA TRP A 210 -4.61 1.92 4.14
C TRP A 210 -4.92 0.65 4.92
N ASN A 211 -4.07 -0.38 4.82
CA ASN A 211 -4.29 -1.67 5.45
C ASN A 211 -3.60 -1.80 6.82
N ASP A 212 -2.86 -0.78 7.27
CA ASP A 212 -2.13 -0.89 8.53
C ASP A 212 -3.08 -0.86 9.73
N PHE A 213 -2.80 -1.79 10.62
CA PHE A 213 -3.52 -1.97 11.87
C PHE A 213 -2.64 -1.65 13.08
N LEU A 214 -1.34 -2.02 13.04
CA LEU A 214 -0.48 -2.02 14.22
C LEU A 214 -0.10 -0.61 14.67
N LEU A 215 0.36 0.25 13.78
CA LEU A 215 0.71 1.62 14.15
C LEU A 215 -0.52 2.41 14.62
N PRO A 216 -1.70 2.37 13.91
CA PRO A 216 -2.92 2.96 14.45
C PRO A 216 -3.35 2.43 15.81
N LEU A 217 -3.17 1.13 16.09
CA LEU A 217 -3.52 0.54 17.39
C LEU A 217 -2.70 1.15 18.52
N ILE A 218 -1.43 1.39 18.29
CA ILE A 218 -0.51 1.93 19.33
C ILE A 218 -0.72 3.43 19.48
N VAL A 219 -0.81 4.18 18.38
CA VAL A 219 -0.78 5.65 18.36
C VAL A 219 -2.18 6.25 18.49
N ALA A 220 -3.11 5.85 17.63
CA ALA A 220 -4.45 6.47 17.58
C ALA A 220 -5.47 5.78 18.47
N LYS A 221 -5.29 4.47 18.74
CA LYS A 221 -6.18 3.60 19.52
C LYS A 221 -7.59 3.43 18.95
N GLN A 222 -8.04 4.31 18.10
CA GLN A 222 -9.33 4.30 17.42
C GLN A 222 -9.33 5.25 16.22
N GLY A 223 -10.38 5.19 15.40
CA GLY A 223 -10.64 6.21 14.37
C GLY A 223 -10.14 5.87 12.97
N THR A 224 -9.52 4.71 12.75
CA THR A 224 -9.23 4.17 11.41
C THR A 224 -10.16 3.02 11.07
N ILE A 225 -10.28 2.69 9.78
CA ILE A 225 -11.13 1.59 9.29
C ILE A 225 -10.70 0.27 9.94
N GLN A 226 -9.40 -0.01 9.96
CA GLN A 226 -8.86 -1.28 10.46
C GLN A 226 -9.16 -1.47 11.95
N LEU A 227 -9.04 -0.42 12.74
CA LEU A 227 -9.41 -0.47 14.17
C LEU A 227 -10.92 -0.59 14.39
N ALA A 228 -11.72 0.07 13.54
CA ALA A 228 -13.18 0.01 13.67
C ALA A 228 -13.73 -1.39 13.36
N GLN A 229 -13.10 -2.16 12.48
CA GLN A 229 -13.46 -3.54 12.17
C GLN A 229 -13.33 -4.49 13.38
N MET A 230 -12.46 -4.18 14.35
CA MET A 230 -12.34 -4.97 15.57
C MET A 230 -13.62 -5.03 16.40
N ARG A 231 -14.53 -4.07 16.22
CA ARG A 231 -15.82 -4.04 16.95
C ARG A 231 -16.67 -5.29 16.74
N PHE A 232 -16.53 -5.94 15.56
CA PHE A 232 -17.25 -7.17 15.22
C PHE A 232 -16.56 -8.45 15.73
N ASN A 233 -15.38 -8.32 16.35
CA ASN A 233 -14.65 -9.42 16.94
C ASN A 233 -14.82 -9.39 18.48
N GLY A 234 -16.06 -9.56 18.93
CA GLY A 234 -16.38 -9.57 20.36
C GLY A 234 -15.71 -10.72 21.11
N GLN A 235 -15.57 -10.53 22.43
CA GLN A 235 -14.86 -11.50 23.29
C GLN A 235 -15.59 -12.85 23.38
N PHE A 236 -16.93 -12.85 23.31
CA PHE A 236 -17.77 -14.04 23.46
C PHE A 236 -18.56 -14.42 22.20
N MET A 237 -18.83 -13.48 21.33
CA MET A 237 -19.52 -13.72 20.05
C MET A 237 -18.87 -12.92 18.93
N LYS A 238 -18.72 -13.57 17.78
CA LYS A 238 -18.24 -12.94 16.55
C LYS A 238 -19.42 -12.69 15.61
N ASP A 239 -19.58 -11.43 15.20
CA ASP A 239 -20.59 -11.04 14.21
C ASP A 239 -20.00 -11.17 12.79
N TYR A 240 -19.97 -12.40 12.28
CA TYR A 240 -19.37 -12.70 10.97
C TYR A 240 -20.03 -11.96 9.82
N GLY A 241 -21.37 -11.79 9.82
CA GLY A 241 -22.10 -11.09 8.79
C GLY A 241 -21.65 -9.62 8.65
N PRO A 242 -21.81 -8.80 9.70
CA PRO A 242 -21.33 -7.41 9.71
C PRO A 242 -19.80 -7.29 9.52
N MET A 243 -19.02 -8.25 10.04
CA MET A 243 -17.58 -8.30 9.80
C MET A 243 -17.26 -8.45 8.31
N CYS A 244 -17.90 -9.41 7.62
CA CYS A 244 -17.74 -9.59 6.17
C CYS A 244 -18.23 -8.36 5.39
N ALA A 245 -19.33 -7.74 5.80
CA ALA A 245 -19.81 -6.51 5.19
C ALA A 245 -18.83 -5.35 5.37
N SER A 246 -18.26 -5.19 6.58
CA SER A 246 -17.25 -4.17 6.85
C SER A 246 -15.98 -4.33 5.99
N LEU A 247 -15.49 -5.56 5.85
CA LEU A 247 -14.36 -5.90 4.97
C LEU A 247 -14.70 -5.57 3.51
N THR A 248 -15.90 -5.91 3.05
CA THR A 248 -16.34 -5.66 1.67
C THR A 248 -16.38 -4.16 1.37
N ILE A 249 -17.06 -3.34 2.18
CA ILE A 249 -17.14 -1.89 1.93
C ILE A 249 -15.79 -1.19 2.08
N SER A 250 -14.92 -1.66 2.98
CA SER A 250 -13.60 -1.09 3.20
C SER A 250 -12.61 -1.42 2.08
N SER A 251 -12.86 -2.51 1.35
CA SER A 251 -12.02 -2.91 0.21
C SER A 251 -12.31 -2.12 -1.06
N ILE A 252 -13.52 -1.58 -1.23
CA ILE A 252 -13.94 -0.90 -2.47
C ILE A 252 -13.01 0.29 -2.80
N PRO A 253 -12.72 1.23 -1.89
CA PRO A 253 -11.90 2.39 -2.21
C PRO A 253 -10.48 2.03 -2.63
N ILE A 254 -9.87 1.07 -1.93
CA ILE A 254 -8.48 0.68 -2.24
C ILE A 254 -8.37 -0.13 -3.53
N ILE A 255 -9.37 -0.95 -3.85
CA ILE A 255 -9.47 -1.64 -5.14
C ILE A 255 -9.64 -0.61 -6.27
N ALA A 256 -10.52 0.38 -6.11
CA ALA A 256 -10.69 1.45 -7.09
C ALA A 256 -9.40 2.24 -7.31
N PHE A 257 -8.70 2.59 -6.24
CA PHE A 257 -7.39 3.24 -6.30
C PHE A 257 -6.35 2.38 -7.05
N TYR A 258 -6.25 1.10 -6.72
CA TYR A 258 -5.35 0.17 -7.40
C TYR A 258 -5.66 0.07 -8.90
N LEU A 259 -6.92 -0.12 -9.27
CA LEU A 259 -7.34 -0.23 -10.67
C LEU A 259 -7.03 1.05 -11.48
N ALA A 260 -7.14 2.22 -10.85
CA ALA A 260 -6.77 3.49 -11.50
C ALA A 260 -5.27 3.59 -11.78
N LEU A 261 -4.42 3.04 -10.91
CA LEU A 261 -2.97 3.19 -10.98
C LEU A 261 -2.20 1.96 -11.49
N GLN A 262 -2.84 0.80 -11.66
CA GLN A 262 -2.19 -0.47 -12.06
C GLN A 262 -1.32 -0.36 -13.32
N LYS A 263 -1.74 0.45 -14.29
CA LYS A 263 -0.97 0.67 -15.54
C LYS A 263 0.43 1.29 -15.30
N TYR A 264 0.57 2.07 -14.24
CA TYR A 264 1.85 2.69 -13.87
C TYR A 264 2.75 1.70 -13.12
N ILE A 265 2.14 0.82 -12.29
CA ILE A 265 2.86 -0.22 -11.56
C ILE A 265 3.53 -1.19 -12.54
N ILE A 266 2.77 -1.70 -13.51
CA ILE A 266 3.27 -2.67 -14.51
C ILE A 266 4.45 -2.07 -15.29
N LYS A 267 4.36 -0.79 -15.68
CA LYS A 267 5.46 -0.09 -16.36
C LYS A 267 6.68 0.13 -15.45
N GLY A 268 6.47 0.44 -14.18
CA GLY A 268 7.56 0.68 -13.20
C GLY A 268 8.35 -0.58 -12.89
N ILE A 269 7.67 -1.70 -12.66
CA ILE A 269 8.29 -3.00 -12.39
C ILE A 269 9.05 -3.50 -13.63
N ALA A 270 8.45 -3.39 -14.82
CA ALA A 270 9.09 -3.79 -16.07
C ALA A 270 10.37 -2.98 -16.36
N ALA A 271 10.36 -1.67 -16.09
CA ALA A 271 11.55 -0.83 -16.25
C ALA A 271 12.69 -1.17 -15.28
N GLY A 272 12.38 -1.69 -14.08
CA GLY A 272 13.35 -2.19 -13.12
C GLY A 272 13.93 -3.56 -13.49
N ALA A 273 13.12 -4.44 -14.09
CA ALA A 273 13.52 -5.80 -14.42
C ALA A 273 14.38 -5.92 -15.70
N VAL A 274 14.37 -4.92 -16.58
CA VAL A 274 15.12 -4.94 -17.86
C VAL A 274 16.59 -4.48 -17.66
N LYS A 275 17.01 -4.12 -16.45
CA LYS A 275 18.40 -3.69 -16.14
C LYS A 275 19.27 -4.80 -15.53
N GLY A 276 18.83 -6.07 -15.63
CA GLY A 276 19.63 -7.25 -15.30
C GLY A 276 20.27 -7.89 -16.54
#